data_266afc65208e7408e9d1f76752b5ec99
#
_entry.id   266afc65208e7408e9d1f76752b5ec99
#
_cell.length_a   1.000
_cell.length_b   1.000
_cell.length_c   1.000
_cell.angle_alpha   90.00
_cell.angle_beta   90.00
_cell.angle_gamma   90.00
#
_symmetry.space_group_name_H-M   'P 1'
#
loop_
_entity.id
_entity.type
_entity.pdbx_description
1 polymer ?
#
loop_
_entity_poly.entity_id
_entity_poly.type
_entity_poly.pdbx_seq_one_letter_code
_entity_poly.pdbx_strand_id
1 'polypeptide(L)'
;MDTGTNSISITLSGDHKLPKEVVISYPVSKEENIIANITGAYLLGYDIIKIKGRSVISADDREKIRTSMRRLVGMEIVEEDSSNVIMHFLLDATTLSPEKILKRMSSITLGLFRDTLNTLVSEDKTVLQTIANRDDEIDRQYFLLVRLIRSTMVDAKLANALNLENIDILDYRIAANLLEAAGDTIVELAKLISELALMKNEFKKIYDTAQYIEEIHEKSIEAFIENNRSLAIEAIKLHRSYQKRSTDLRSSLEPKKQASIELLDLVYTFEKIARCWSDVADLVKPVYQV
;
A
#
# COMPACT_ATOMS: atom_id res chain seq x y z
N MET A 1 -5.53 37.75 -13.74
CA MET A 1 -6.46 38.10 -12.66
C MET A 1 -6.48 36.93 -11.72
N ASP A 2 -5.79 37.13 -10.60
CA ASP A 2 -5.60 36.10 -9.58
C ASP A 2 -6.89 35.96 -8.78
N THR A 3 -7.58 34.83 -8.90
CA THR A 3 -8.72 34.50 -8.06
C THR A 3 -8.23 33.84 -6.78
N GLY A 4 -7.36 34.53 -6.05
CA GLY A 4 -6.92 34.11 -4.75
C GLY A 4 -8.11 33.90 -3.82
N THR A 5 -8.28 32.71 -3.30
CA THR A 5 -9.17 32.44 -2.18
C THR A 5 -8.73 33.32 -1.01
N ASN A 6 -9.53 34.35 -0.69
CA ASN A 6 -9.29 35.25 0.44
C ASN A 6 -9.53 34.50 1.77
N SER A 7 -8.65 33.58 2.11
CA SER A 7 -8.61 32.99 3.44
C SER A 7 -7.40 33.53 4.19
N ILE A 8 -7.63 34.34 5.23
CA ILE A 8 -6.60 34.78 6.17
C ILE A 8 -6.52 33.72 7.25
N SER A 9 -5.47 32.91 7.23
CA SER A 9 -5.15 32.02 8.36
C SER A 9 -4.37 32.80 9.40
N ILE A 10 -4.99 33.15 10.51
CA ILE A 10 -4.31 33.71 11.69
C ILE A 10 -3.81 32.55 12.52
N THR A 11 -2.52 32.25 12.45
CA THR A 11 -1.88 31.27 13.32
C THR A 11 -1.27 32.03 14.51
N LEU A 12 -1.76 31.74 15.71
CA LEU A 12 -1.12 32.21 16.94
C LEU A 12 0.27 31.53 17.03
N SER A 13 1.31 32.33 17.13
CA SER A 13 2.68 31.86 17.34
C SER A 13 2.86 31.34 18.76
N GLY A 14 2.58 30.05 18.93
CA GLY A 14 2.86 29.27 20.12
C GLY A 14 3.11 27.84 19.65
N ASP A 15 4.37 27.45 19.53
CA ASP A 15 4.79 26.34 18.65
C ASP A 15 4.64 24.93 19.18
N HIS A 16 3.81 24.69 20.16
CA HIS A 16 3.46 23.31 20.53
C HIS A 16 2.04 22.99 20.08
N LYS A 17 1.92 22.35 18.92
CA LYS A 17 0.66 21.70 18.54
C LYS A 17 0.31 20.72 19.65
N LEU A 18 -0.83 20.93 20.31
CA LEU A 18 -1.33 19.98 21.29
C LEU A 18 -1.55 18.62 20.59
N PRO A 19 -1.09 17.51 21.19
CA PRO A 19 -1.29 16.19 20.60
C PRO A 19 -2.77 15.91 20.41
N LYS A 20 -3.13 15.41 19.25
CA LYS A 20 -4.50 15.05 18.92
C LYS A 20 -4.86 13.76 19.64
N GLU A 21 -5.87 13.83 20.51
CA GLU A 21 -6.26 12.71 21.37
C GLU A 21 -7.66 12.18 21.02
N VAL A 22 -7.84 10.85 21.16
CA VAL A 22 -9.14 10.19 21.09
C VAL A 22 -9.30 9.19 22.21
N VAL A 23 -10.53 9.04 22.70
CA VAL A 23 -10.91 8.05 23.71
C VAL A 23 -11.87 7.05 23.09
N ILE A 24 -11.49 5.78 23.14
CA ILE A 24 -12.30 4.62 22.76
C ILE A 24 -12.87 4.01 24.03
N SER A 25 -14.19 3.96 24.16
CA SER A 25 -14.84 3.33 25.32
C SER A 25 -14.83 1.82 25.19
N TYR A 26 -14.49 1.11 26.28
CA TYR A 26 -14.55 -0.35 26.34
C TYR A 26 -15.60 -0.81 27.36
N PRO A 27 -16.39 -1.87 27.11
CA PRO A 27 -16.38 -2.65 25.88
C PRO A 27 -16.93 -1.84 24.71
N VAL A 28 -16.44 -2.11 23.50
CA VAL A 28 -17.01 -1.58 22.26
C VAL A 28 -18.40 -2.21 22.03
N SER A 29 -19.26 -1.56 21.24
CA SER A 29 -20.55 -2.11 20.89
C SER A 29 -20.40 -3.45 20.15
N LYS A 30 -21.44 -4.30 20.15
CA LYS A 30 -21.39 -5.61 19.47
C LYS A 30 -21.14 -5.51 17.96
N GLU A 31 -21.43 -4.36 17.38
CA GLU A 31 -21.30 -4.07 15.96
C GLU A 31 -19.93 -3.45 15.62
N GLU A 32 -19.16 -3.06 16.64
CA GLU A 32 -17.85 -2.42 16.47
C GLU A 32 -16.72 -3.38 16.79
N ASN A 33 -15.59 -3.15 16.10
CA ASN A 33 -14.36 -3.89 16.32
C ASN A 33 -13.31 -2.96 16.93
N ILE A 34 -12.74 -3.33 18.08
CA ILE A 34 -11.74 -2.52 18.77
C ILE A 34 -10.50 -2.26 17.90
N ILE A 35 -10.09 -3.25 17.07
CA ILE A 35 -8.97 -3.11 16.13
C ILE A 35 -9.31 -2.05 15.08
N ALA A 36 -10.52 -2.07 14.52
CA ALA A 36 -10.96 -1.11 13.52
C ALA A 36 -10.97 0.32 14.10
N ASN A 37 -11.39 0.49 15.35
CA ASN A 37 -11.39 1.78 16.03
C ASN A 37 -9.97 2.31 16.27
N ILE A 38 -9.04 1.46 16.72
CA ILE A 38 -7.64 1.82 16.90
C ILE A 38 -7.00 2.19 15.55
N THR A 39 -7.16 1.34 14.54
CA THR A 39 -6.61 1.56 13.19
C THR A 39 -7.19 2.83 12.57
N GLY A 40 -8.51 3.05 12.69
CA GLY A 40 -9.18 4.26 12.22
C GLY A 40 -8.63 5.52 12.87
N ALA A 41 -8.44 5.50 14.19
CA ALA A 41 -7.84 6.61 14.94
C ALA A 41 -6.39 6.88 14.48
N TYR A 42 -5.59 5.84 14.33
CA TYR A 42 -4.22 5.94 13.80
C TYR A 42 -4.22 6.60 12.42
N LEU A 43 -5.03 6.11 11.49
CA LEU A 43 -5.11 6.61 10.12
C LEU A 43 -5.66 8.05 10.04
N LEU A 44 -6.43 8.50 11.02
CA LEU A 44 -6.91 9.89 11.14
C LEU A 44 -5.90 10.82 11.81
N GLY A 45 -4.68 10.34 12.12
CA GLY A 45 -3.60 11.14 12.65
C GLY A 45 -3.75 11.50 14.13
N TYR A 46 -4.45 10.68 14.94
CA TYR A 46 -4.44 10.85 16.38
C TYR A 46 -3.10 10.44 16.96
N ASP A 47 -2.52 11.32 17.79
CA ASP A 47 -1.22 11.12 18.41
C ASP A 47 -1.32 10.31 19.70
N ILE A 48 -2.47 10.40 20.37
CA ILE A 48 -2.79 9.67 21.60
C ILE A 48 -4.11 8.96 21.41
N ILE A 49 -4.10 7.64 21.59
CA ILE A 49 -5.29 6.80 21.56
C ILE A 49 -5.45 6.17 22.95
N LYS A 50 -6.56 6.49 23.63
CA LYS A 50 -6.86 5.97 24.96
C LYS A 50 -8.05 5.02 24.90
N ILE A 51 -7.86 3.78 25.33
CA ILE A 51 -8.96 2.85 25.58
C ILE A 51 -9.29 2.99 27.06
N LYS A 52 -10.55 3.36 27.35
CA LYS A 52 -11.06 3.49 28.72
C LYS A 52 -12.17 2.47 28.97
N GLY A 53 -11.88 1.51 29.84
CA GLY A 53 -12.80 0.44 30.21
C GLY A 53 -13.73 0.81 31.35
N ARG A 54 -15.03 0.50 31.16
CA ARG A 54 -16.00 0.42 32.28
C ARG A 54 -15.93 -0.94 32.98
N SER A 55 -15.20 -1.88 32.39
CA SER A 55 -14.92 -3.22 32.90
C SER A 55 -13.48 -3.62 32.57
N VAL A 56 -13.01 -4.70 33.15
CA VAL A 56 -11.71 -5.29 32.83
C VAL A 56 -11.66 -5.68 31.36
N ILE A 57 -10.60 -5.29 30.64
CA ILE A 57 -10.36 -5.68 29.24
C ILE A 57 -10.05 -7.18 29.22
N SER A 58 -10.77 -7.94 28.39
CA SER A 58 -10.57 -9.39 28.27
C SER A 58 -9.16 -9.72 27.77
N ALA A 59 -8.65 -10.92 28.10
CA ALA A 59 -7.36 -11.38 27.61
C ALA A 59 -7.30 -11.46 26.07
N ASP A 60 -8.42 -11.87 25.44
CA ASP A 60 -8.54 -11.92 23.99
C ASP A 60 -8.46 -10.54 23.35
N ASP A 61 -9.18 -9.54 23.89
CA ASP A 61 -9.13 -8.18 23.35
C ASP A 61 -7.78 -7.50 23.59
N ARG A 62 -7.08 -7.83 24.69
CA ARG A 62 -5.70 -7.39 24.92
C ARG A 62 -4.75 -7.91 23.84
N GLU A 63 -4.88 -9.18 23.51
CA GLU A 63 -4.05 -9.77 22.47
C GLU A 63 -4.37 -9.18 21.10
N LYS A 64 -5.65 -8.91 20.80
CA LYS A 64 -6.06 -8.17 19.60
C LYS A 64 -5.47 -6.77 19.54
N ILE A 65 -5.49 -6.02 20.66
CA ILE A 65 -4.88 -4.69 20.74
C ILE A 65 -3.38 -4.78 20.44
N ARG A 66 -2.65 -5.70 21.11
CA ARG A 66 -1.21 -5.89 20.89
C ARG A 66 -0.88 -6.30 19.45
N THR A 67 -1.69 -7.18 18.87
CA THR A 67 -1.51 -7.61 17.49
C THR A 67 -1.74 -6.45 16.51
N SER A 68 -2.76 -5.61 16.75
CA SER A 68 -3.02 -4.44 15.90
C SER A 68 -1.86 -3.45 15.93
N MET A 69 -1.20 -3.27 17.10
CA MET A 69 -0.05 -2.37 17.24
C MET A 69 1.13 -2.73 16.34
N ARG A 70 1.33 -4.02 16.04
CA ARG A 70 2.41 -4.47 15.14
C ARG A 70 2.27 -3.90 13.73
N ARG A 71 1.05 -3.59 13.31
CA ARG A 71 0.76 -3.00 11.98
C ARG A 71 0.84 -1.47 11.97
N LEU A 72 0.88 -0.81 13.13
CA LEU A 72 0.80 0.64 13.26
C LEU A 72 2.18 1.23 13.57
N VAL A 73 2.96 1.50 12.51
CA VAL A 73 4.34 2.01 12.65
C VAL A 73 4.38 3.27 13.50
N GLY A 74 5.24 3.28 14.51
CA GLY A 74 5.43 4.41 15.42
C GLY A 74 4.39 4.55 16.52
N MET A 75 3.38 3.69 16.58
CA MET A 75 2.41 3.67 17.67
C MET A 75 2.84 2.65 18.74
N GLU A 76 2.96 3.10 19.99
CA GLU A 76 3.42 2.28 21.10
C GLU A 76 2.48 2.37 22.30
N ILE A 77 2.32 1.26 23.04
CA ILE A 77 1.60 1.25 24.31
C ILE A 77 2.51 1.85 25.36
N VAL A 78 2.10 2.97 25.97
CA VAL A 78 2.87 3.68 26.99
C VAL A 78 2.36 3.41 28.40
N GLU A 79 1.06 3.13 28.54
CA GLU A 79 0.45 2.77 29.83
C GLU A 79 -0.60 1.67 29.60
N GLU A 80 -0.63 0.72 30.52
CA GLU A 80 -1.60 -0.38 30.51
C GLU A 80 -1.94 -0.80 31.94
N ASP A 81 -3.24 -0.87 32.26
CA ASP A 81 -3.76 -1.47 33.49
C ASP A 81 -4.89 -2.48 33.18
N SER A 82 -5.63 -2.93 34.17
CA SER A 82 -6.70 -3.92 34.00
C SER A 82 -7.82 -3.48 33.07
N SER A 83 -8.10 -2.19 32.99
CA SER A 83 -9.26 -1.61 32.27
C SER A 83 -8.88 -0.52 31.26
N ASN A 84 -7.65 -0.06 31.25
CA ASN A 84 -7.20 1.03 30.38
C ASN A 84 -5.96 0.64 29.59
N VAL A 85 -5.85 1.20 28.37
CA VAL A 85 -4.64 1.14 27.54
C VAL A 85 -4.44 2.51 26.90
N ILE A 86 -3.24 3.07 27.02
CA ILE A 86 -2.87 4.34 26.40
C ILE A 86 -1.76 4.10 25.40
N MET A 87 -1.99 4.54 24.17
CA MET A 87 -1.06 4.39 23.06
C MET A 87 -0.65 5.77 22.54
N HIS A 88 0.66 5.94 22.27
CA HIS A 88 1.21 7.17 21.73
C HIS A 88 1.91 6.92 20.40
N PHE A 89 1.72 7.85 19.46
CA PHE A 89 2.53 7.92 18.25
C PHE A 89 3.83 8.65 18.57
N LEU A 90 4.96 7.96 18.43
CA LEU A 90 6.27 8.43 18.89
C LEU A 90 7.16 9.01 17.78
N LEU A 91 6.75 8.91 16.51
CA LEU A 91 7.52 9.44 15.40
C LEU A 91 7.22 10.92 15.18
N ASP A 92 8.25 11.69 14.85
CA ASP A 92 8.08 13.06 14.37
C ASP A 92 7.66 13.04 12.90
N ALA A 93 6.42 13.46 12.63
CA ALA A 93 5.86 13.48 11.29
C ALA A 93 6.64 14.40 10.33
N THR A 94 7.33 15.44 10.84
CA THR A 94 8.13 16.34 10.01
C THR A 94 9.41 15.71 9.46
N THR A 95 9.87 14.62 10.08
CA THR A 95 11.06 13.86 9.66
C THR A 95 10.73 12.70 8.72
N LEU A 96 9.44 12.38 8.55
CA LEU A 96 9.00 11.34 7.64
C LEU A 96 9.02 11.84 6.19
N SER A 97 9.41 10.98 5.26
CA SER A 97 9.39 11.28 3.83
C SER A 97 8.38 10.39 3.12
N PRO A 98 7.30 10.95 2.55
CA PRO A 98 6.34 10.19 1.75
C PRO A 98 7.01 9.40 0.63
N GLU A 99 8.01 10.03 -0.04
CA GLU A 99 8.80 9.40 -1.10
C GLU A 99 9.55 8.15 -0.60
N LYS A 100 10.25 8.26 0.55
CA LYS A 100 10.99 7.12 1.12
C LYS A 100 10.08 5.98 1.53
N ILE A 101 8.89 6.30 2.08
CA ILE A 101 7.91 5.29 2.46
C ILE A 101 7.38 4.60 1.19
N LEU A 102 7.03 5.36 0.16
CA LEU A 102 6.56 4.81 -1.11
C LEU A 102 7.63 3.95 -1.81
N LYS A 103 8.89 4.41 -1.84
CA LYS A 103 10.04 3.62 -2.36
C LYS A 103 10.20 2.30 -1.60
N ARG A 104 10.01 2.30 -0.29
CA ARG A 104 10.06 1.08 0.52
C ARG A 104 8.93 0.12 0.17
N MET A 105 7.68 0.61 0.08
CA MET A 105 6.54 -0.18 -0.39
C MET A 105 6.83 -0.82 -1.76
N SER A 106 7.27 0.01 -2.71
CA SER A 106 7.63 -0.40 -4.06
C SER A 106 8.69 -1.52 -4.08
N SER A 107 9.76 -1.35 -3.31
CA SER A 107 10.85 -2.35 -3.23
C SER A 107 10.37 -3.69 -2.67
N ILE A 108 9.52 -3.66 -1.65
CA ILE A 108 8.96 -4.89 -1.05
C ILE A 108 8.03 -5.56 -2.04
N THR A 109 7.10 -4.82 -2.66
CA THR A 109 6.12 -5.33 -3.62
C THR A 109 6.81 -5.96 -4.84
N LEU A 110 7.86 -5.31 -5.38
CA LEU A 110 8.66 -5.86 -6.47
C LEU A 110 9.39 -7.13 -6.05
N GLY A 111 9.95 -7.16 -4.83
CA GLY A 111 10.59 -8.36 -4.28
C GLY A 111 9.64 -9.54 -4.16
N LEU A 112 8.41 -9.30 -3.64
CA LEU A 112 7.36 -10.33 -3.57
C LEU A 112 6.98 -10.84 -4.96
N PHE A 113 6.82 -9.93 -5.93
CA PHE A 113 6.51 -10.29 -7.31
C PHE A 113 7.58 -11.19 -7.93
N ARG A 114 8.87 -10.79 -7.81
CA ARG A 114 10.02 -11.56 -8.34
C ARG A 114 10.10 -12.96 -7.74
N ASP A 115 9.96 -13.03 -6.42
CA ASP A 115 10.01 -14.32 -5.71
C ASP A 115 8.84 -15.23 -6.15
N THR A 116 7.64 -14.68 -6.27
CA THR A 116 6.46 -15.43 -6.73
C THR A 116 6.59 -15.85 -8.19
N LEU A 117 7.04 -14.94 -9.08
CA LEU A 117 7.23 -15.22 -10.51
C LEU A 117 8.26 -16.33 -10.72
N ASN A 118 9.39 -16.31 -10.00
CA ASN A 118 10.46 -17.29 -10.12
C ASN A 118 10.00 -18.71 -9.75
N THR A 119 8.97 -18.86 -8.91
CA THR A 119 8.44 -20.20 -8.58
C THR A 119 7.74 -20.91 -9.75
N LEU A 120 7.40 -20.19 -10.82
CA LEU A 120 6.85 -20.81 -12.04
C LEU A 120 7.87 -21.69 -12.77
N VAL A 121 9.16 -21.39 -12.63
CA VAL A 121 10.27 -22.09 -13.30
C VAL A 121 11.17 -22.86 -12.31
N SER A 122 11.02 -22.62 -11.02
CA SER A 122 11.71 -23.31 -9.93
C SER A 122 10.94 -24.55 -9.50
N GLU A 123 11.66 -25.57 -9.01
CA GLU A 123 11.06 -26.73 -8.34
C GLU A 123 10.73 -26.41 -6.86
N ASP A 124 11.40 -25.42 -6.27
CA ASP A 124 11.16 -24.99 -4.90
C ASP A 124 10.06 -23.92 -4.83
N LYS A 125 8.96 -24.30 -4.20
CA LYS A 125 7.80 -23.42 -3.95
C LYS A 125 7.69 -22.99 -2.49
N THR A 126 8.70 -23.26 -1.66
CA THR A 126 8.64 -22.94 -0.21
C THR A 126 8.50 -21.45 0.06
N VAL A 127 9.05 -20.60 -0.81
CA VAL A 127 8.95 -19.14 -0.71
C VAL A 127 7.51 -18.66 -0.76
N LEU A 128 6.59 -19.35 -1.47
CA LEU A 128 5.18 -18.97 -1.57
C LEU A 128 4.49 -18.94 -0.20
N GLN A 129 4.92 -19.78 0.75
CA GLN A 129 4.37 -19.82 2.10
C GLN A 129 4.71 -18.56 2.93
N THR A 130 5.73 -17.81 2.51
CA THR A 130 6.19 -16.60 3.21
C THR A 130 5.62 -15.31 2.64
N ILE A 131 5.01 -15.36 1.45
CA ILE A 131 4.55 -14.17 0.73
C ILE A 131 3.54 -13.37 1.54
N ALA A 132 2.50 -14.02 2.08
CA ALA A 132 1.48 -13.36 2.88
C ALA A 132 2.04 -12.66 4.13
N ASN A 133 3.00 -13.29 4.83
CA ASN A 133 3.64 -12.68 6.00
C ASN A 133 4.52 -11.46 5.65
N ARG A 134 5.11 -11.47 4.45
CA ARG A 134 5.93 -10.35 3.95
C ARG A 134 5.07 -9.19 3.45
N ASP A 135 3.86 -9.46 3.00
CA ASP A 135 2.87 -8.46 2.62
C ASP A 135 2.42 -7.60 3.81
N ASP A 136 2.39 -8.16 5.03
CA ASP A 136 2.16 -7.39 6.27
C ASP A 136 3.08 -6.14 6.38
N GLU A 137 4.29 -6.17 5.79
CA GLU A 137 5.19 -5.00 5.80
C GLU A 137 4.75 -3.93 4.78
N ILE A 138 4.12 -4.32 3.67
CA ILE A 138 3.49 -3.37 2.72
C ILE A 138 2.35 -2.66 3.42
N ASP A 139 1.47 -3.39 4.10
CA ASP A 139 0.37 -2.86 4.91
C ASP A 139 0.87 -1.84 5.94
N ARG A 140 1.95 -2.15 6.65
CA ARG A 140 2.55 -1.27 7.65
C ARG A 140 3.01 0.06 7.05
N GLN A 141 3.68 0.01 5.90
CA GLN A 141 4.13 1.21 5.20
C GLN A 141 2.94 1.98 4.61
N TYR A 142 1.95 1.29 4.08
CA TYR A 142 0.71 1.87 3.59
C TYR A 142 -0.02 2.65 4.70
N PHE A 143 -0.22 2.05 5.88
CA PHE A 143 -0.87 2.72 7.01
C PHE A 143 -0.08 3.95 7.47
N LEU A 144 1.25 3.86 7.53
CA LEU A 144 2.09 5.01 7.87
C LEU A 144 1.94 6.14 6.85
N LEU A 145 1.99 5.82 5.56
CA LEU A 145 1.85 6.80 4.49
C LEU A 145 0.46 7.43 4.49
N VAL A 146 -0.61 6.64 4.65
CA VAL A 146 -1.98 7.15 4.74
C VAL A 146 -2.16 8.07 5.94
N ARG A 147 -1.61 7.71 7.12
CA ARG A 147 -1.60 8.58 8.29
C ARG A 147 -0.92 9.91 7.99
N LEU A 148 0.28 9.86 7.41
CA LEU A 148 1.07 11.05 7.06
C LEU A 148 0.30 11.96 6.10
N ILE A 149 -0.21 11.42 5.01
CA ILE A 149 -0.99 12.13 4.00
C ILE A 149 -2.25 12.79 4.60
N ARG A 150 -2.99 12.08 5.43
CA ARG A 150 -4.18 12.66 6.10
C ARG A 150 -3.80 13.75 7.09
N SER A 151 -2.65 13.63 7.74
CA SER A 151 -2.16 14.68 8.64
C SER A 151 -1.79 15.95 7.89
N THR A 152 -1.21 15.85 6.68
CA THR A 152 -0.88 17.02 5.84
C THR A 152 -2.13 17.72 5.30
N MET A 153 -3.23 17.00 5.06
CA MET A 153 -4.50 17.61 4.61
C MET A 153 -5.08 18.58 5.63
N VAL A 154 -4.82 18.39 6.92
CA VAL A 154 -5.35 19.22 8.01
C VAL A 154 -4.31 20.10 8.66
N ASP A 155 -3.05 19.99 8.28
CA ASP A 155 -1.92 20.73 8.81
C ASP A 155 -1.04 21.28 7.68
N ALA A 156 -1.32 22.51 7.27
CA ALA A 156 -0.56 23.18 6.22
C ALA A 156 0.92 23.39 6.57
N LYS A 157 1.29 23.52 7.87
CA LYS A 157 2.69 23.59 8.28
C LYS A 157 3.43 22.29 8.01
N LEU A 158 2.76 21.15 8.30
CA LEU A 158 3.31 19.82 7.99
C LEU A 158 3.44 19.60 6.48
N ALA A 159 2.42 19.98 5.69
CA ALA A 159 2.48 19.89 4.24
C ALA A 159 3.67 20.69 3.66
N ASN A 160 3.85 21.93 4.13
CA ASN A 160 4.97 22.78 3.75
C ASN A 160 6.34 22.19 4.19
N ALA A 161 6.42 21.64 5.41
CA ALA A 161 7.65 21.01 5.91
C ALA A 161 8.06 19.80 5.08
N LEU A 162 7.08 19.06 4.53
CA LEU A 162 7.29 17.93 3.63
C LEU A 162 7.37 18.33 2.15
N ASN A 163 7.26 19.62 1.84
CA ASN A 163 7.25 20.17 0.48
C ASN A 163 6.21 19.51 -0.44
N LEU A 164 4.98 19.35 0.09
CA LEU A 164 3.84 18.75 -0.62
C LEU A 164 2.80 19.80 -0.99
N GLU A 165 2.43 19.83 -2.26
CA GLU A 165 1.24 20.52 -2.75
C GLU A 165 0.00 19.64 -2.58
N ASN A 166 -1.20 20.25 -2.67
CA ASN A 166 -2.46 19.51 -2.53
C ASN A 166 -2.59 18.36 -3.55
N ILE A 167 -2.06 18.55 -4.74
CA ILE A 167 -2.09 17.50 -5.78
C ILE A 167 -1.13 16.35 -5.44
N ASP A 168 0.05 16.67 -4.88
CA ASP A 168 1.00 15.63 -4.44
C ASP A 168 0.41 14.77 -3.34
N ILE A 169 -0.31 15.40 -2.40
CA ILE A 169 -1.00 14.71 -1.31
C ILE A 169 -1.99 13.66 -1.87
N LEU A 170 -2.76 14.04 -2.90
CA LEU A 170 -3.69 13.15 -3.58
C LEU A 170 -2.95 12.03 -4.33
N ASP A 171 -1.94 12.39 -5.11
CA ASP A 171 -1.20 11.45 -5.96
C ASP A 171 -0.44 10.41 -5.13
N TYR A 172 0.22 10.81 -4.02
CA TYR A 172 0.83 9.87 -3.08
C TYR A 172 -0.19 8.92 -2.46
N ARG A 173 -1.42 9.42 -2.17
CA ARG A 173 -2.49 8.57 -1.63
C ARG A 173 -2.93 7.51 -2.63
N ILE A 174 -3.04 7.89 -3.92
CA ILE A 174 -3.42 6.97 -4.99
C ILE A 174 -2.29 5.97 -5.26
N ALA A 175 -1.04 6.45 -5.39
CA ALA A 175 0.12 5.59 -5.60
C ALA A 175 0.28 4.53 -4.50
N ALA A 176 0.11 4.94 -3.23
CA ALA A 176 0.15 4.01 -2.10
C ALA A 176 -0.93 2.91 -2.22
N ASN A 177 -2.16 3.28 -2.59
CA ASN A 177 -3.24 2.33 -2.78
C ASN A 177 -2.99 1.35 -3.94
N LEU A 178 -2.39 1.82 -5.03
CA LEU A 178 -2.04 0.97 -6.17
C LEU A 178 -0.94 -0.03 -5.82
N LEU A 179 0.05 0.37 -5.00
CA LEU A 179 1.11 -0.53 -4.54
C LEU A 179 0.59 -1.59 -3.57
N GLU A 180 -0.28 -1.21 -2.62
CA GLU A 180 -0.91 -2.14 -1.70
C GLU A 180 -1.81 -3.12 -2.45
N ALA A 181 -2.69 -2.65 -3.36
CA ALA A 181 -3.53 -3.51 -4.18
C ALA A 181 -2.72 -4.48 -5.07
N ALA A 182 -1.51 -4.08 -5.51
CA ALA A 182 -0.59 -4.98 -6.20
C ALA A 182 -0.01 -6.03 -5.23
N GLY A 183 0.32 -5.65 -3.99
CA GLY A 183 0.76 -6.57 -2.93
C GLY A 183 -0.27 -7.65 -2.64
N ASP A 184 -1.51 -7.25 -2.35
CA ASP A 184 -2.65 -8.15 -2.16
C ASP A 184 -2.82 -9.12 -3.35
N THR A 185 -2.72 -8.58 -4.57
CA THR A 185 -2.83 -9.38 -5.79
C THR A 185 -1.67 -10.37 -5.94
N ILE A 186 -0.47 -10.04 -5.46
CA ILE A 186 0.68 -10.97 -5.45
C ILE A 186 0.46 -12.10 -4.43
N VAL A 187 -0.18 -11.83 -3.30
CA VAL A 187 -0.59 -12.88 -2.34
C VAL A 187 -1.61 -13.83 -2.98
N GLU A 188 -2.62 -13.30 -3.70
CA GLU A 188 -3.55 -14.11 -4.50
C GLU A 188 -2.82 -14.96 -5.53
N LEU A 189 -1.86 -14.37 -6.26
CA LEU A 189 -1.03 -15.04 -7.26
C LEU A 189 -0.23 -16.19 -6.64
N ALA A 190 0.42 -15.96 -5.50
CA ALA A 190 1.20 -16.98 -4.80
C ALA A 190 0.32 -18.18 -4.40
N LYS A 191 -0.90 -17.92 -3.92
CA LYS A 191 -1.87 -18.96 -3.59
C LYS A 191 -2.27 -19.75 -4.83
N LEU A 192 -2.63 -19.09 -5.93
CA LEU A 192 -2.98 -19.74 -7.20
C LEU A 192 -1.83 -20.65 -7.68
N ILE A 193 -0.59 -20.16 -7.70
CA ILE A 193 0.57 -20.95 -8.12
C ILE A 193 0.79 -22.18 -7.21
N SER A 194 0.53 -22.04 -5.90
CA SER A 194 0.71 -23.15 -4.96
C SER A 194 -0.30 -24.29 -5.19
N GLU A 195 -1.49 -23.97 -5.67
CA GLU A 195 -2.60 -24.91 -5.90
C GLU A 195 -2.55 -25.54 -7.31
N LEU A 196 -1.81 -24.92 -8.25
CA LEU A 196 -1.78 -25.37 -9.64
C LEU A 196 -0.80 -26.54 -9.88
N ALA A 197 -1.33 -27.57 -10.57
CA ALA A 197 -0.55 -28.69 -11.10
C ALA A 197 -0.41 -28.57 -12.62
N LEU A 198 0.36 -27.59 -13.10
CA LEU A 198 0.56 -27.31 -14.52
C LEU A 198 1.77 -28.04 -15.11
N MET A 199 1.76 -28.22 -16.44
CA MET A 199 2.94 -28.73 -17.15
C MET A 199 4.04 -27.65 -17.20
N LYS A 200 5.32 -28.07 -17.06
CA LYS A 200 6.50 -27.17 -17.06
C LYS A 200 6.52 -26.19 -18.25
N ASN A 201 6.07 -26.62 -19.44
CA ASN A 201 6.05 -25.78 -20.65
C ASN A 201 5.03 -24.63 -20.60
N GLU A 202 3.91 -24.80 -19.91
CA GLU A 202 2.90 -23.74 -19.76
C GLU A 202 3.37 -22.69 -18.79
N PHE A 203 3.93 -23.10 -17.66
CA PHE A 203 4.56 -22.19 -16.71
C PHE A 203 5.66 -21.33 -17.35
N LYS A 204 6.50 -21.93 -18.18
CA LYS A 204 7.57 -21.18 -18.87
C LYS A 204 7.02 -20.09 -19.78
N LYS A 205 5.97 -20.35 -20.55
CA LYS A 205 5.34 -19.33 -21.41
C LYS A 205 4.76 -18.17 -20.60
N ILE A 206 4.13 -18.47 -19.46
CA ILE A 206 3.60 -17.45 -18.56
C ILE A 206 4.75 -16.63 -17.96
N TYR A 207 5.79 -17.30 -17.48
CA TYR A 207 6.99 -16.67 -16.94
C TYR A 207 7.63 -15.70 -17.95
N ASP A 208 7.89 -16.16 -19.18
CA ASP A 208 8.49 -15.36 -20.24
C ASP A 208 7.64 -14.13 -20.60
N THR A 209 6.32 -14.22 -20.44
CA THR A 209 5.42 -13.08 -20.66
C THR A 209 5.40 -12.15 -19.45
N ALA A 210 5.35 -12.69 -18.24
CA ALA A 210 5.19 -11.91 -17.02
C ALA A 210 6.46 -11.13 -16.61
N GLN A 211 7.64 -11.50 -17.09
CA GLN A 211 8.89 -10.77 -16.85
C GLN A 211 8.83 -9.29 -17.25
N TYR A 212 8.03 -8.94 -18.28
CA TYR A 212 7.86 -7.54 -18.71
C TYR A 212 7.20 -6.66 -17.66
N ILE A 213 6.51 -7.26 -16.68
CA ILE A 213 5.81 -6.53 -15.63
C ILE A 213 6.80 -5.83 -14.68
N GLU A 214 7.98 -6.41 -14.46
CA GLU A 214 9.04 -5.78 -13.65
C GLU A 214 9.48 -4.44 -14.24
N GLU A 215 9.72 -4.38 -15.54
CA GLU A 215 10.14 -3.15 -16.21
C GLU A 215 9.03 -2.08 -16.17
N ILE A 216 7.75 -2.49 -16.26
CA ILE A 216 6.62 -1.58 -16.07
C ILE A 216 6.67 -0.97 -14.66
N HIS A 217 6.87 -1.81 -13.63
CA HIS A 217 6.98 -1.35 -12.24
C HIS A 217 8.11 -0.33 -12.07
N GLU A 218 9.34 -0.70 -12.46
CA GLU A 218 10.53 0.12 -12.26
C GLU A 218 10.35 1.50 -12.90
N LYS A 219 9.95 1.53 -14.18
CA LYS A 219 9.72 2.79 -14.91
C LYS A 219 8.57 3.61 -14.35
N SER A 220 7.48 2.98 -13.90
CA SER A 220 6.33 3.70 -13.34
C SER A 220 6.68 4.38 -12.01
N ILE A 221 7.39 3.68 -11.13
CA ILE A 221 7.79 4.22 -9.82
C ILE A 221 8.85 5.32 -9.99
N GLU A 222 9.86 5.08 -10.82
CA GLU A 222 10.87 6.10 -11.12
C GLU A 222 10.23 7.34 -11.73
N ALA A 223 9.34 7.18 -12.71
CA ALA A 223 8.60 8.26 -13.34
C ALA A 223 7.81 9.10 -12.32
N PHE A 224 7.10 8.43 -11.41
CA PHE A 224 6.32 9.10 -10.38
C PHE A 224 7.19 9.89 -9.39
N ILE A 225 8.25 9.25 -8.90
CA ILE A 225 9.13 9.86 -7.89
C ILE A 225 9.91 11.05 -8.46
N GLU A 226 10.38 10.93 -9.71
CA GLU A 226 11.15 11.98 -10.38
C GLU A 226 10.27 12.99 -11.14
N ASN A 227 8.96 12.81 -11.09
CA ASN A 227 7.99 13.54 -11.91
C ASN A 227 8.40 13.57 -13.40
N ASN A 228 8.89 12.42 -13.90
CA ASN A 228 9.44 12.28 -15.25
C ASN A 228 8.41 11.79 -16.24
N ARG A 229 7.82 12.72 -16.99
CA ARG A 229 6.77 12.44 -17.99
C ARG A 229 7.24 11.50 -19.11
N SER A 230 8.50 11.57 -19.50
CA SER A 230 9.05 10.71 -20.56
C SER A 230 9.05 9.24 -20.14
N LEU A 231 9.53 8.96 -18.92
CA LEU A 231 9.51 7.60 -18.33
C LEU A 231 8.07 7.10 -18.14
N ALA A 232 7.14 7.97 -17.74
CA ALA A 232 5.73 7.61 -17.60
C ALA A 232 5.14 7.14 -18.94
N ILE A 233 5.42 7.86 -20.03
CA ILE A 233 4.98 7.46 -21.38
C ILE A 233 5.60 6.12 -21.79
N GLU A 234 6.86 5.87 -21.45
CA GLU A 234 7.52 4.60 -21.73
C GLU A 234 6.85 3.45 -20.96
N ALA A 235 6.58 3.63 -19.66
CA ALA A 235 5.89 2.63 -18.83
C ALA A 235 4.51 2.27 -19.40
N ILE A 236 3.71 3.27 -19.82
CA ILE A 236 2.40 3.07 -20.45
C ILE A 236 2.53 2.31 -21.79
N LYS A 237 3.55 2.61 -22.60
CA LYS A 237 3.81 1.89 -23.86
C LYS A 237 4.20 0.42 -23.59
N LEU A 238 5.01 0.17 -22.57
CA LEU A 238 5.37 -1.19 -22.14
C LEU A 238 4.13 -1.96 -21.68
N HIS A 239 3.26 -1.35 -20.88
CA HIS A 239 2.02 -1.97 -20.46
C HIS A 239 1.12 -2.35 -21.65
N ARG A 240 0.95 -1.46 -22.63
CA ARG A 240 0.20 -1.79 -23.86
C ARG A 240 0.83 -2.95 -24.65
N SER A 241 2.14 -3.01 -24.70
CA SER A 241 2.87 -4.12 -25.34
C SER A 241 2.68 -5.43 -24.57
N TYR A 242 2.71 -5.37 -23.24
CA TYR A 242 2.43 -6.49 -22.37
C TYR A 242 0.99 -6.99 -22.58
N GLN A 243 -0.01 -6.12 -22.61
CA GLN A 243 -1.42 -6.50 -22.84
C GLN A 243 -1.61 -7.29 -24.14
N LYS A 244 -0.93 -6.90 -25.24
CA LYS A 244 -0.94 -7.67 -26.48
C LYS A 244 -0.39 -9.07 -26.31
N ARG A 245 0.80 -9.18 -25.67
CA ARG A 245 1.45 -10.48 -25.39
C ARG A 245 0.58 -11.37 -24.49
N SER A 246 -0.06 -10.80 -23.47
CA SER A 246 -0.98 -11.52 -22.60
C SER A 246 -2.21 -12.01 -23.34
N THR A 247 -2.78 -11.19 -24.25
CA THR A 247 -3.88 -11.61 -25.13
C THR A 247 -3.47 -12.77 -26.05
N ASP A 248 -2.29 -12.69 -26.68
CA ASP A 248 -1.76 -13.75 -27.53
C ASP A 248 -1.52 -15.04 -26.74
N LEU A 249 -0.99 -14.92 -25.51
CA LEU A 249 -0.81 -16.02 -24.59
C LEU A 249 -2.16 -16.70 -24.29
N ARG A 250 -3.18 -15.95 -23.85
CA ARG A 250 -4.53 -16.49 -23.59
C ARG A 250 -5.09 -17.24 -24.81
N SER A 251 -5.04 -16.61 -25.96
CA SER A 251 -5.49 -17.23 -27.22
C SER A 251 -4.76 -18.52 -27.56
N SER A 252 -3.49 -18.66 -27.16
CA SER A 252 -2.71 -19.90 -27.31
C SER A 252 -3.11 -21.02 -26.33
N LEU A 253 -3.74 -20.65 -25.22
CA LEU A 253 -4.14 -21.59 -24.15
C LEU A 253 -5.59 -22.09 -24.35
N GLU A 254 -6.50 -21.25 -24.87
CA GLU A 254 -7.93 -21.55 -25.06
C GLU A 254 -8.25 -22.73 -26.01
N PRO A 255 -7.53 -22.99 -27.13
CA PRO A 255 -7.89 -24.06 -28.06
C PRO A 255 -7.64 -25.48 -27.53
N LYS A 256 -6.87 -25.62 -26.48
CA LYS A 256 -6.65 -26.90 -25.82
C LYS A 256 -7.82 -27.13 -24.84
N LYS A 257 -8.71 -28.09 -25.14
CA LYS A 257 -9.85 -28.53 -24.29
C LYS A 257 -9.50 -28.80 -22.80
N GLN A 258 -8.32 -28.41 -22.35
CA GLN A 258 -7.75 -28.58 -21.02
C GLN A 258 -7.13 -27.27 -20.44
N ALA A 259 -7.35 -26.10 -21.07
CA ALA A 259 -7.01 -24.86 -20.37
C ALA A 259 -7.96 -24.75 -19.19
N SER A 260 -7.45 -25.04 -18.01
CA SER A 260 -8.24 -24.93 -16.80
C SER A 260 -8.57 -23.46 -16.55
N ILE A 261 -9.70 -23.20 -15.91
CA ILE A 261 -10.11 -21.85 -15.51
C ILE A 261 -8.98 -21.21 -14.69
N GLU A 262 -8.31 -22.02 -13.86
CA GLU A 262 -7.20 -21.60 -13.01
C GLU A 262 -6.00 -21.02 -13.80
N LEU A 263 -5.75 -21.55 -14.99
CA LEU A 263 -4.68 -21.04 -15.85
C LEU A 263 -5.01 -19.64 -16.40
N LEU A 264 -6.27 -19.43 -16.76
CA LEU A 264 -6.75 -18.11 -17.19
C LEU A 264 -6.74 -17.12 -16.02
N ASP A 265 -7.15 -17.57 -14.83
CA ASP A 265 -7.11 -16.75 -13.60
C ASP A 265 -5.68 -16.33 -13.27
N LEU A 266 -4.71 -17.22 -13.47
CA LEU A 266 -3.29 -16.90 -13.30
C LEU A 266 -2.84 -15.77 -14.23
N VAL A 267 -3.18 -15.84 -15.52
CA VAL A 267 -2.83 -14.79 -16.49
C VAL A 267 -3.54 -13.48 -16.16
N TYR A 268 -4.82 -13.52 -15.79
CA TYR A 268 -5.55 -12.32 -15.36
C TYR A 268 -4.98 -11.68 -14.09
N THR A 269 -4.47 -12.49 -13.16
CA THR A 269 -3.85 -11.97 -11.95
C THR A 269 -2.55 -11.20 -12.27
N PHE A 270 -1.74 -11.69 -13.20
CA PHE A 270 -0.59 -10.94 -13.72
C PHE A 270 -1.03 -9.62 -14.41
N GLU A 271 -2.13 -9.63 -15.18
CA GLU A 271 -2.65 -8.41 -15.82
C GLU A 271 -3.11 -7.38 -14.78
N LYS A 272 -3.73 -7.81 -13.68
CA LYS A 272 -4.11 -6.90 -12.57
C LYS A 272 -2.89 -6.22 -11.96
N ILE A 273 -1.81 -6.98 -11.67
CA ILE A 273 -0.56 -6.44 -11.12
C ILE A 273 0.05 -5.42 -12.09
N ALA A 274 0.19 -5.79 -13.37
CA ALA A 274 0.75 -4.92 -14.40
C ALA A 274 -0.04 -3.60 -14.53
N ARG A 275 -1.36 -3.67 -14.41
CA ARG A 275 -2.24 -2.52 -14.46
C ARG A 275 -2.03 -1.61 -13.27
N CYS A 276 -2.05 -2.15 -12.03
CA CYS A 276 -1.81 -1.36 -10.82
C CYS A 276 -0.51 -0.55 -10.94
N TRP A 277 0.55 -1.18 -11.43
CA TRP A 277 1.83 -0.50 -11.58
C TRP A 277 1.85 0.52 -12.71
N SER A 278 1.24 0.21 -13.85
CA SER A 278 1.09 1.19 -14.95
C SER A 278 0.26 2.41 -14.54
N ASP A 279 -0.78 2.22 -13.74
CA ASP A 279 -1.66 3.30 -13.28
C ASP A 279 -0.90 4.29 -12.36
N VAL A 280 0.22 3.89 -11.74
CA VAL A 280 1.12 4.83 -11.02
C VAL A 280 1.77 5.82 -12.00
N ALA A 281 2.12 5.40 -13.22
CA ALA A 281 2.69 6.29 -14.23
C ALA A 281 1.67 7.34 -14.72
N ASP A 282 0.37 7.05 -14.66
CA ASP A 282 -0.68 8.01 -15.04
C ASP A 282 -0.79 9.19 -14.05
N LEU A 283 -0.24 9.06 -12.83
CA LEU A 283 -0.21 10.11 -11.82
C LEU A 283 0.87 11.18 -12.09
N VAL A 284 1.78 10.94 -13.05
CA VAL A 284 2.87 11.88 -13.35
C VAL A 284 2.30 13.13 -13.99
N LYS A 285 2.49 14.27 -13.35
CA LYS A 285 1.94 15.57 -13.77
C LYS A 285 2.45 15.96 -15.14
N PRO A 286 1.57 16.47 -16.04
CA PRO A 286 2.03 17.09 -17.27
C PRO A 286 2.76 18.39 -16.97
N VAL A 287 3.93 18.59 -17.58
CA VAL A 287 4.65 19.86 -17.51
C VAL A 287 4.11 20.75 -18.64
N TYR A 288 3.41 21.81 -18.28
CA TYR A 288 3.03 22.85 -19.21
C TYR A 288 4.15 23.91 -19.24
N GLN A 289 4.68 24.18 -20.43
CA GLN A 289 5.52 25.38 -20.61
C GLN A 289 4.58 26.60 -20.54
N VAL A 290 4.73 27.42 -19.52
CA VAL A 290 4.01 28.68 -19.34
C VAL A 290 4.74 29.77 -20.11
#